data_e7197ac1bd4ab31e92699bbbac37841e
#
_entry.id   e7197ac1bd4ab31e92699bbbac37841e
#
_cell.length_a   1.000
_cell.length_b   1.000
_cell.length_c   1.000
_cell.angle_alpha   90.00
_cell.angle_beta   90.00
_cell.angle_gamma   90.00
#
_symmetry.space_group_name_H-M   'P 1'
#
loop_
_entity.id
_entity.type
_entity.pdbx_description
1 polymer ?
#
loop_
_entity_poly.entity_id
_entity_poly.type
_entity_poly.pdbx_seq_one_letter_code
_entity_poly.pdbx_strand_id
1 'polypeptide(L)'
;MKAMMLTMAFVLCVTITGCDNYGEETRHDTVNDVAGLSLEIKANTVSESGLTVIIRNSTQNEYTFGSIYWVEKKINDKWYQVPDILENTAWSAVGYPVVGSSFIEMEINWEWINGKLSAGNYRVIKDCSYSRSPGDYDKYYVSAEFIIE
;
A
#
# COMPACT_ATOMS: atom_id res chain seq x y z
N MET A 1 -12.20 11.77 70.11
CA MET A 1 -12.01 10.84 69.00
C MET A 1 -12.34 11.60 67.66
N LYS A 2 -11.34 11.95 66.93
CA LYS A 2 -11.52 12.64 65.59
C LYS A 2 -11.46 11.59 64.48
N ALA A 3 -12.58 11.38 63.82
CA ALA A 3 -12.65 10.51 62.65
C ALA A 3 -12.03 11.22 61.44
N MET A 4 -10.98 10.64 60.90
CA MET A 4 -10.29 11.13 59.70
C MET A 4 -10.95 10.47 58.48
N MET A 5 -11.68 11.26 57.71
CA MET A 5 -12.39 10.81 56.53
C MET A 5 -11.40 10.83 55.34
N LEU A 6 -10.99 9.62 54.89
CA LEU A 6 -10.10 9.45 53.77
C LEU A 6 -10.88 9.53 52.44
N THR A 7 -10.79 10.63 51.72
CA THR A 7 -11.44 10.81 50.44
C THR A 7 -10.56 10.14 49.35
N MET A 8 -11.01 9.02 48.87
CA MET A 8 -10.36 8.28 47.77
C MET A 8 -10.80 8.92 46.43
N ALA A 9 -9.91 9.70 45.82
CA ALA A 9 -10.14 10.26 44.50
C ALA A 9 -9.97 9.17 43.42
N PHE A 10 -11.08 8.80 42.79
CA PHE A 10 -11.08 7.87 41.67
C PHE A 10 -10.70 8.65 40.42
N VAL A 11 -9.46 8.48 39.96
CA VAL A 11 -9.02 9.05 38.68
C VAL A 11 -9.57 8.17 37.54
N LEU A 12 -10.63 8.66 36.91
CA LEU A 12 -11.21 8.02 35.72
C LEU A 12 -10.27 8.28 34.54
N CYS A 13 -9.44 7.29 34.22
CA CYS A 13 -8.61 7.31 33.01
C CYS A 13 -9.53 7.10 31.78
N VAL A 14 -9.98 8.19 31.14
CA VAL A 14 -10.68 8.13 29.87
C VAL A 14 -9.64 7.84 28.80
N THR A 15 -9.51 6.57 28.40
CA THR A 15 -8.80 6.19 27.19
C THR A 15 -9.64 6.65 26.00
N ILE A 16 -9.24 7.74 25.36
CA ILE A 16 -9.78 8.15 24.06
C ILE A 16 -9.24 7.13 23.06
N THR A 17 -10.00 6.06 22.81
CA THR A 17 -9.79 5.22 21.62
C THR A 17 -10.26 6.07 20.44
N GLY A 18 -9.32 6.74 19.77
CA GLY A 18 -9.57 7.31 18.47
C GLY A 18 -10.06 6.17 17.56
N CYS A 19 -11.28 6.26 17.05
CA CYS A 19 -11.69 5.43 15.94
C CYS A 19 -10.90 5.90 14.71
N ASP A 20 -9.70 5.35 14.52
CA ASP A 20 -9.05 5.43 13.23
C ASP A 20 -9.97 4.69 12.26
N ASN A 21 -10.49 5.43 11.30
CA ASN A 21 -11.36 4.86 10.26
C ASN A 21 -10.47 4.12 9.27
N TYR A 22 -10.09 2.89 9.64
CA TYR A 22 -9.33 2.01 8.76
C TYR A 22 -10.26 1.54 7.64
N GLY A 23 -9.72 1.42 6.42
CA GLY A 23 -10.42 0.85 5.30
C GLY A 23 -10.74 -0.64 5.50
N GLU A 24 -11.17 -1.29 4.43
CA GLU A 24 -11.40 -2.74 4.43
C GLU A 24 -10.08 -3.50 4.62
N GLU A 25 -10.13 -4.69 5.25
CA GLU A 25 -9.01 -5.62 5.28
C GLU A 25 -8.59 -5.96 3.85
N THR A 26 -7.30 -6.20 3.64
CA THR A 26 -6.72 -6.42 2.31
C THR A 26 -7.50 -7.42 1.46
N ARG A 27 -7.55 -7.16 0.16
CA ARG A 27 -8.01 -8.11 -0.87
C ARG A 27 -6.84 -8.77 -1.62
N HIS A 28 -5.61 -8.44 -1.21
CA HIS A 28 -4.37 -8.90 -1.85
C HIS A 28 -3.60 -9.83 -0.92
N ASP A 29 -4.20 -11.02 -0.65
CA ASP A 29 -3.59 -12.03 0.22
C ASP A 29 -2.35 -12.67 -0.41
N THR A 30 -2.33 -12.74 -1.75
CA THR A 30 -1.20 -13.26 -2.52
C THR A 30 -0.52 -12.13 -3.28
N VAL A 31 0.71 -11.82 -2.89
CA VAL A 31 1.59 -10.85 -3.57
C VAL A 31 3.00 -11.45 -3.69
N ASN A 32 3.77 -10.99 -4.67
CA ASN A 32 5.16 -11.40 -4.89
C ASN A 32 5.35 -12.91 -5.13
N ASP A 33 4.38 -13.57 -5.75
CA ASP A 33 4.37 -15.02 -6.01
C ASP A 33 5.06 -15.41 -7.33
N VAL A 34 5.49 -14.43 -8.14
CA VAL A 34 6.26 -14.68 -9.37
C VAL A 34 7.74 -14.52 -9.08
N ALA A 35 8.47 -15.64 -9.09
CA ALA A 35 9.92 -15.63 -8.92
C ALA A 35 10.60 -14.78 -10.02
N GLY A 36 11.44 -13.84 -9.62
CA GLY A 36 12.16 -12.94 -10.53
C GLY A 36 11.40 -11.67 -10.92
N LEU A 37 10.18 -11.47 -10.42
CA LEU A 37 9.44 -10.21 -10.54
C LEU A 37 9.36 -9.54 -9.18
N SER A 38 9.83 -8.29 -9.05
CA SER A 38 9.82 -7.57 -7.77
C SER A 38 9.42 -6.10 -7.93
N LEU A 39 8.86 -5.58 -6.85
CA LEU A 39 8.64 -4.15 -6.63
C LEU A 39 9.57 -3.70 -5.50
N GLU A 40 10.33 -2.65 -5.73
CA GLU A 40 11.28 -2.08 -4.77
C GLU A 40 10.99 -0.60 -4.59
N ILE A 41 11.20 -0.06 -3.39
CA ILE A 41 11.10 1.38 -3.16
C ILE A 41 12.43 2.02 -3.53
N LYS A 42 12.40 3.04 -4.39
CA LYS A 42 13.59 3.83 -4.70
C LYS A 42 14.01 4.64 -3.48
N ALA A 43 15.28 4.53 -3.10
CA ALA A 43 15.81 5.22 -1.92
C ALA A 43 15.57 6.75 -1.98
N ASN A 44 15.25 7.35 -0.84
CA ASN A 44 15.03 8.79 -0.65
C ASN A 44 13.85 9.38 -1.47
N THR A 45 12.85 8.56 -1.82
CA THR A 45 11.66 9.04 -2.54
C THR A 45 10.38 8.98 -1.74
N VAL A 46 10.38 8.30 -0.58
CA VAL A 46 9.19 8.17 0.27
C VAL A 46 8.82 9.53 0.86
N SER A 47 7.55 9.89 0.73
CA SER A 47 6.94 11.08 1.31
C SER A 47 5.50 10.78 1.75
N GLU A 48 4.88 11.70 2.47
CA GLU A 48 3.45 11.61 2.81
C GLU A 48 2.53 11.52 1.59
N SER A 49 2.96 12.04 0.43
CA SER A 49 2.16 12.19 -0.78
C SER A 49 2.45 11.16 -1.87
N GLY A 50 3.57 10.43 -1.78
CA GLY A 50 3.97 9.50 -2.84
C GLY A 50 5.39 8.97 -2.66
N LEU A 51 5.80 8.16 -3.63
CA LEU A 51 7.14 7.58 -3.73
C LEU A 51 7.45 7.18 -5.18
N THR A 52 8.68 6.77 -5.45
CA THR A 52 9.05 6.11 -6.70
C THR A 52 9.32 4.63 -6.44
N VAL A 53 8.74 3.77 -7.26
CA VAL A 53 9.02 2.34 -7.27
C VAL A 53 9.94 1.97 -8.42
N ILE A 54 10.73 0.91 -8.21
CA ILE A 54 11.50 0.22 -9.23
C ILE A 54 10.83 -1.13 -9.43
N ILE A 55 10.29 -1.35 -10.62
CA ILE A 55 9.73 -2.63 -11.04
C ILE A 55 10.83 -3.38 -11.76
N ARG A 56 11.28 -4.49 -11.21
CA ARG A 56 12.36 -5.29 -11.75
C ARG A 56 11.84 -6.63 -12.25
N ASN A 57 12.19 -6.97 -13.48
CA ASN A 57 11.85 -8.24 -14.10
C ASN A 57 13.13 -9.01 -14.45
N SER A 58 13.47 -10.00 -13.65
CA SER A 58 14.61 -10.91 -13.87
C SER A 58 14.20 -12.20 -14.59
N THR A 59 12.94 -12.32 -15.02
CA THR A 59 12.47 -13.46 -15.81
C THR A 59 12.85 -13.32 -17.29
N GLN A 60 12.46 -14.29 -18.11
CA GLN A 60 12.59 -14.21 -19.57
C GLN A 60 11.33 -13.65 -20.27
N ASN A 61 10.23 -13.54 -19.50
CA ASN A 61 8.93 -13.11 -20.02
C ASN A 61 8.78 -11.59 -19.94
N GLU A 62 7.88 -11.03 -20.74
CA GLU A 62 7.42 -9.66 -20.60
C GLU A 62 6.16 -9.61 -19.72
N TYR A 63 6.13 -8.65 -18.78
CA TYR A 63 4.96 -8.35 -17.97
C TYR A 63 4.51 -6.92 -18.22
N THR A 64 3.20 -6.70 -18.31
CA THR A 64 2.63 -5.36 -18.49
C THR A 64 2.01 -4.90 -17.18
N PHE A 65 2.48 -3.76 -16.68
CA PHE A 65 1.96 -3.09 -15.49
C PHE A 65 0.95 -2.01 -15.88
N GLY A 66 -0.17 -1.91 -15.13
CA GLY A 66 -1.14 -0.84 -15.30
C GLY A 66 -0.77 0.44 -14.54
N SER A 67 -1.59 1.49 -14.69
CA SER A 67 -1.49 2.70 -13.87
C SER A 67 -2.02 2.50 -12.46
N ILE A 68 -2.90 1.51 -12.25
CA ILE A 68 -3.54 1.22 -10.96
C ILE A 68 -2.51 0.82 -9.90
N TYR A 69 -2.72 1.29 -8.69
CA TYR A 69 -2.00 0.89 -7.49
C TYR A 69 -2.94 0.86 -6.29
N TRP A 70 -2.55 0.18 -5.24
CA TRP A 70 -3.23 0.21 -3.94
C TRP A 70 -2.20 0.55 -2.87
N VAL A 71 -2.64 1.32 -1.88
CA VAL A 71 -1.85 1.62 -0.68
C VAL A 71 -2.58 0.97 0.49
N GLU A 72 -1.84 0.21 1.28
CA GLU A 72 -2.37 -0.44 2.48
C GLU A 72 -1.53 -0.08 3.69
N LYS A 73 -2.19 0.07 4.85
CA LYS A 73 -1.57 0.34 6.15
C LYS A 73 -1.55 -0.94 6.98
N LYS A 74 -0.43 -1.19 7.66
CA LYS A 74 -0.28 -2.32 8.58
C LYS A 74 -0.75 -1.94 9.98
N ILE A 75 -1.70 -2.69 10.53
CA ILE A 75 -2.28 -2.47 11.84
C ILE A 75 -2.44 -3.82 12.52
N ASN A 76 -1.81 -4.00 13.69
CA ASN A 76 -1.83 -5.26 14.43
C ASN A 76 -1.49 -6.48 13.56
N ASP A 77 -0.43 -6.35 12.75
CA ASP A 77 0.06 -7.36 11.80
C ASP A 77 -0.89 -7.74 10.66
N LYS A 78 -1.95 -6.98 10.45
CA LYS A 78 -2.86 -7.10 9.32
C LYS A 78 -2.76 -5.89 8.38
N TRP A 79 -3.06 -6.11 7.11
CA TRP A 79 -3.10 -5.07 6.09
C TRP A 79 -4.53 -4.58 5.87
N TYR A 80 -4.68 -3.25 5.83
CA TYR A 80 -5.95 -2.57 5.56
C TYR A 80 -5.76 -1.57 4.43
N GLN A 81 -6.69 -1.55 3.49
CA GLN A 81 -6.67 -0.60 2.39
C GLN A 81 -6.79 0.82 2.96
N VAL A 82 -5.92 1.74 2.52
CA VAL A 82 -6.11 3.16 2.80
C VAL A 82 -7.32 3.64 1.98
N PRO A 83 -8.34 4.24 2.63
CA PRO A 83 -9.54 4.66 1.92
C PRO A 83 -9.25 5.69 0.82
N ASP A 84 -9.99 5.59 -0.27
CA ASP A 84 -10.00 6.61 -1.29
C ASP A 84 -10.83 7.82 -0.81
N ILE A 85 -10.32 9.02 -1.04
CA ILE A 85 -11.04 10.28 -0.77
C ILE A 85 -11.96 10.69 -1.92
N LEU A 86 -11.84 10.03 -3.08
CA LEU A 86 -12.66 10.23 -4.26
C LEU A 86 -13.61 9.05 -4.45
N GLU A 87 -14.91 9.34 -4.67
CA GLU A 87 -15.92 8.30 -4.88
C GLU A 87 -15.76 7.55 -6.21
N ASN A 88 -15.21 8.20 -7.24
CA ASN A 88 -15.07 7.63 -8.59
C ASN A 88 -13.70 7.99 -9.17
N THR A 89 -12.71 7.16 -8.92
CA THR A 89 -11.37 7.33 -9.49
C THR A 89 -11.29 6.70 -10.87
N ALA A 90 -11.05 7.51 -11.89
CA ALA A 90 -10.77 7.04 -13.24
C ALA A 90 -9.27 6.79 -13.40
N TRP A 91 -8.90 5.56 -13.73
CA TRP A 91 -7.54 5.18 -14.02
C TRP A 91 -7.24 5.25 -15.51
N SER A 92 -6.01 5.64 -15.86
CA SER A 92 -5.55 5.57 -17.24
C SER A 92 -5.41 4.11 -17.69
N ALA A 93 -5.89 3.79 -18.89
CA ALA A 93 -5.76 2.47 -19.49
C ALA A 93 -4.37 2.23 -20.14
N VAL A 94 -3.33 2.95 -19.70
CA VAL A 94 -1.97 2.79 -20.20
C VAL A 94 -1.31 1.58 -19.57
N GLY A 95 -0.71 0.73 -20.41
CA GLY A 95 0.14 -0.38 -20.00
C GLY A 95 1.63 -0.02 -20.14
N TYR A 96 2.42 -0.43 -19.17
CA TYR A 96 3.88 -0.23 -19.11
C TYR A 96 4.55 -1.60 -19.21
N PRO A 97 5.04 -2.01 -20.41
CA PRO A 97 5.71 -3.29 -20.57
C PRO A 97 7.09 -3.27 -19.90
N VAL A 98 7.38 -4.34 -19.16
CA VAL A 98 8.70 -4.58 -18.56
C VAL A 98 9.22 -5.89 -19.14
N VAL A 99 10.09 -5.77 -20.12
CA VAL A 99 10.67 -6.94 -20.80
C VAL A 99 11.58 -7.73 -19.88
N GLY A 100 11.85 -8.98 -20.23
CA GLY A 100 12.73 -9.85 -19.45
C GLY A 100 14.13 -9.25 -19.26
N SER A 101 14.70 -9.47 -18.09
CA SER A 101 16.03 -8.96 -17.70
C SER A 101 16.14 -7.42 -17.72
N SER A 102 15.04 -6.71 -17.41
CA SER A 102 15.00 -5.25 -17.39
C SER A 102 14.32 -4.71 -16.12
N PHE A 103 14.28 -3.39 -16.01
CA PHE A 103 13.52 -2.69 -14.97
C PHE A 103 12.98 -1.37 -15.51
N ILE A 104 11.94 -0.87 -14.85
CA ILE A 104 11.44 0.50 -15.05
C ILE A 104 11.28 1.19 -13.69
N GLU A 105 11.33 2.50 -13.69
CA GLU A 105 10.95 3.33 -12.56
C GLU A 105 9.58 3.93 -12.81
N MET A 106 8.75 3.99 -11.76
CA MET A 106 7.42 4.56 -11.83
C MET A 106 7.15 5.41 -10.58
N GLU A 107 6.80 6.67 -10.81
CA GLU A 107 6.33 7.54 -9.73
C GLU A 107 4.90 7.20 -9.37
N ILE A 108 4.61 7.10 -8.07
CA ILE A 108 3.29 6.89 -7.50
C ILE A 108 2.99 8.08 -6.60
N ASN A 109 1.97 8.86 -6.97
CA ASN A 109 1.44 9.96 -6.17
C ASN A 109 0.03 9.60 -5.75
N TRP A 110 -0.16 9.38 -4.44
CA TRP A 110 -1.46 9.00 -3.87
C TRP A 110 -2.21 10.18 -3.23
N GLU A 111 -1.61 11.38 -3.15
CA GLU A 111 -2.24 12.52 -2.48
C GLU A 111 -3.63 12.84 -3.04
N TRP A 112 -3.81 12.71 -4.32
CA TRP A 112 -5.08 13.00 -4.99
C TRP A 112 -6.16 11.91 -4.83
N ILE A 113 -5.77 10.66 -4.49
CA ILE A 113 -6.69 9.54 -4.27
C ILE A 113 -6.91 9.29 -2.78
N ASN A 114 -5.82 9.16 -2.02
CA ASN A 114 -5.85 8.74 -0.62
C ASN A 114 -5.55 9.89 0.36
N GLY A 115 -5.18 11.07 -0.14
CA GLY A 115 -4.67 12.16 0.68
C GLY A 115 -3.25 11.92 1.17
N LYS A 116 -2.78 12.77 2.08
CA LYS A 116 -1.49 12.61 2.74
C LYS A 116 -1.55 11.50 3.79
N LEU A 117 -0.59 10.61 3.75
CA LEU A 117 -0.50 9.53 4.73
C LEU A 117 0.14 10.01 6.04
N SER A 118 -0.40 9.57 7.16
CA SER A 118 0.19 9.77 8.49
C SER A 118 1.36 8.83 8.74
N ALA A 119 2.12 9.06 9.82
CA ALA A 119 3.17 8.13 10.25
C ALA A 119 2.65 6.69 10.40
N GLY A 120 3.44 5.72 9.97
CA GLY A 120 3.07 4.32 10.02
C GLY A 120 3.79 3.42 9.03
N ASN A 121 3.46 2.12 9.09
CA ASN A 121 3.95 1.10 8.20
C ASN A 121 2.94 0.87 7.08
N TYR A 122 3.40 0.90 5.85
CA TYR A 122 2.58 0.80 4.66
C TYR A 122 3.17 -0.18 3.66
N ARG A 123 2.35 -0.61 2.71
CA ARG A 123 2.83 -1.23 1.47
C ARG A 123 2.11 -0.60 0.28
N VAL A 124 2.81 -0.54 -0.84
CA VAL A 124 2.23 -0.24 -2.15
C VAL A 124 2.14 -1.53 -2.93
N ILE A 125 1.04 -1.70 -3.66
CA ILE A 125 0.76 -2.88 -4.49
C ILE A 125 0.53 -2.42 -5.91
N LYS A 126 1.07 -3.16 -6.88
CA LYS A 126 0.84 -3.00 -8.32
C LYS A 126 0.37 -4.30 -8.90
N ASP A 127 -0.59 -4.23 -9.82
CA ASP A 127 -0.93 -5.37 -10.65
C ASP A 127 -0.08 -5.42 -11.92
N CYS A 128 0.10 -6.61 -12.43
CA CYS A 128 0.66 -6.84 -13.75
C CYS A 128 -0.01 -8.03 -14.43
N SER A 129 0.10 -8.07 -15.74
CA SER A 129 -0.39 -9.17 -16.55
C SER A 129 0.74 -9.80 -17.36
N TYR A 130 0.69 -11.13 -17.47
CA TYR A 130 1.45 -11.90 -18.43
C TYR A 130 0.50 -12.40 -19.52
N SER A 131 0.69 -11.91 -20.73
CA SER A 131 -0.16 -12.25 -21.87
C SER A 131 0.49 -13.34 -22.72
N ARG A 132 -0.26 -14.40 -23.01
CA ARG A 132 0.13 -15.48 -23.92
C ARG A 132 -0.44 -15.25 -25.34
N SER A 133 -1.63 -14.68 -25.41
CA SER A 133 -2.29 -14.31 -26.66
C SER A 133 -3.42 -13.29 -26.38
N PRO A 134 -4.02 -12.65 -27.39
CA PRO A 134 -5.13 -11.73 -27.18
C PRO A 134 -6.27 -12.38 -26.39
N GLY A 135 -6.59 -11.81 -25.22
CA GLY A 135 -7.63 -12.29 -24.31
C GLY A 135 -7.21 -13.43 -23.38
N ASP A 136 -6.00 -14.00 -23.53
CA ASP A 136 -5.43 -15.04 -22.67
C ASP A 136 -4.26 -14.47 -21.86
N TYR A 137 -4.51 -14.12 -20.60
CA TYR A 137 -3.50 -13.55 -19.70
C TYR A 137 -3.72 -14.01 -18.25
N ASP A 138 -2.64 -14.08 -17.51
CA ASP A 138 -2.67 -14.22 -16.07
C ASP A 138 -2.42 -12.87 -15.41
N LYS A 139 -3.03 -12.66 -14.25
CA LYS A 139 -2.87 -11.46 -13.44
C LYS A 139 -2.11 -11.78 -12.17
N TYR A 140 -1.13 -10.96 -11.84
CA TYR A 140 -0.30 -11.09 -10.64
C TYR A 140 -0.22 -9.76 -9.91
N TYR A 141 0.20 -9.82 -8.65
CA TYR A 141 0.39 -8.65 -7.80
C TYR A 141 1.79 -8.66 -7.20
N VAL A 142 2.45 -7.51 -7.24
CA VAL A 142 3.72 -7.28 -6.57
C VAL A 142 3.56 -6.15 -5.56
N SER A 143 4.28 -6.24 -4.43
CA SER A 143 4.20 -5.24 -3.37
C SER A 143 5.56 -4.92 -2.79
N ALA A 144 5.70 -3.71 -2.24
CA ALA A 144 6.84 -3.26 -1.47
C ALA A 144 6.37 -2.51 -0.22
N GLU A 145 6.99 -2.83 0.93
CA GLU A 145 6.71 -2.17 2.20
C GLU A 145 7.56 -0.91 2.36
N PHE A 146 7.01 0.11 3.04
CA PHE A 146 7.68 1.36 3.36
C PHE A 146 7.16 1.96 4.66
N ILE A 147 7.91 2.93 5.20
CA ILE A 147 7.58 3.61 6.46
C ILE A 147 7.46 5.10 6.19
N ILE A 148 6.44 5.72 6.75
CA ILE A 148 6.32 7.17 6.89
C ILE A 148 6.58 7.49 8.36
N GLU A 149 7.54 8.40 8.61
CA GLU A 149 7.97 8.85 9.94
C GLU A 149 7.14 10.03 10.45
#